data_748c6d9b975dd39041ae75c408ddb37f
#
_entry.id   748c6d9b975dd39041ae75c408ddb37f
#
_cell.length_a   1.000
_cell.length_b   1.000
_cell.length_c   1.000
_cell.angle_alpha   90.00
_cell.angle_beta   90.00
_cell.angle_gamma   90.00
#
_symmetry.space_group_name_H-M   'P 1'
#
loop_
_entity.id
_entity.type
_entity.pdbx_description
1 polymer ?
#
loop_
_entity_poly.entity_id
_entity_poly.type
_entity_poly.pdbx_seq_one_letter_code
_entity_poly.pdbx_strand_id
1 'polypeptide(L)'
;MDYKVFIPVLISFVLSVILGPLVIPVLRRLKMDQTEREDGVQSHLKKTGTPTMGGVMILLAVVITSVIYIGRYPKIIPILFLTLGFGLIGFLDDYLKVVMKRSDGLYPKQKMALQIVVTAIFAFYMVKFAGVSLTMLIPFTGGKYLDIGWVAIPLMFFVVIGTVNGVNFTDGLDGLSSSVTVLVATFFTVVAIGTKSGIEPITCAVVGALLGFLLFNVYPASVFMGDTGSLALGGFVASAAYMLQMPIFIIIVGFIYLIEVLSVMIQVTYFKKTGGKRIFKMAPIHHHFELCGWSETRVVAVFSIITAILCLIALMAM
;
A
#
# COMPACT_ATOMS: atom_id res chain seq x y z
N MET A 1 19.85 -21.60 -5.56
CA MET A 1 18.93 -20.60 -4.96
C MET A 1 19.01 -20.78 -3.45
N ASP A 2 19.36 -19.74 -2.69
CA ASP A 2 19.49 -19.89 -1.23
C ASP A 2 18.08 -19.87 -0.62
N TYR A 3 17.58 -21.05 -0.20
CA TYR A 3 16.25 -21.21 0.41
C TYR A 3 16.07 -20.34 1.67
N LYS A 4 17.15 -19.93 2.32
CA LYS A 4 17.12 -19.06 3.50
C LYS A 4 16.49 -17.69 3.22
N VAL A 5 16.46 -17.26 1.95
CA VAL A 5 15.84 -15.99 1.55
C VAL A 5 14.32 -16.01 1.74
N PHE A 6 13.68 -17.18 1.68
CA PHE A 6 12.23 -17.30 1.84
C PHE A 6 11.76 -17.46 3.30
N ILE A 7 12.71 -17.67 4.24
CA ILE A 7 12.36 -17.78 5.68
C ILE A 7 11.59 -16.56 6.20
N PRO A 8 11.95 -15.29 5.84
CA PRO A 8 11.18 -14.12 6.27
C PRO A 8 9.70 -14.14 5.82
N VAL A 9 9.39 -14.73 4.64
CA VAL A 9 7.98 -14.90 4.18
C VAL A 9 7.23 -15.79 5.18
N LEU A 10 7.80 -16.95 5.53
CA LEU A 10 7.17 -17.92 6.42
C LEU A 10 7.00 -17.37 7.83
N ILE A 11 8.03 -16.70 8.36
CA ILE A 11 7.96 -16.09 9.70
C ILE A 11 6.83 -15.05 9.73
N SER A 12 6.82 -14.14 8.78
CA SER A 12 5.83 -13.05 8.74
C SER A 12 4.42 -13.58 8.47
N PHE A 13 4.27 -14.59 7.62
CA PHE A 13 2.99 -15.27 7.38
C PHE A 13 2.44 -15.88 8.68
N VAL A 14 3.24 -16.70 9.36
CA VAL A 14 2.83 -17.36 10.61
C VAL A 14 2.50 -16.33 11.68
N LEU A 15 3.30 -15.26 11.81
CA LEU A 15 3.01 -14.17 12.75
C LEU A 15 1.67 -13.50 12.42
N SER A 16 1.41 -13.18 11.16
CA SER A 16 0.14 -12.56 10.74
C SER A 16 -1.07 -13.47 11.03
N VAL A 17 -0.94 -14.79 10.77
CA VAL A 17 -1.99 -15.77 11.06
C VAL A 17 -2.26 -15.88 12.57
N ILE A 18 -1.21 -15.88 13.40
CA ILE A 18 -1.36 -15.93 14.86
C ILE A 18 -1.95 -14.63 15.41
N LEU A 19 -1.56 -13.48 14.84
CA LEU A 19 -2.08 -12.19 15.26
C LEU A 19 -3.57 -12.02 14.96
N GLY A 20 -4.11 -12.66 13.91
CA GLY A 20 -5.54 -12.57 13.54
C GLY A 20 -6.48 -12.85 14.70
N PRO A 21 -6.51 -14.08 15.26
CA PRO A 21 -7.39 -14.42 16.38
C PRO A 21 -7.11 -13.64 17.66
N LEU A 22 -5.97 -12.99 17.79
CA LEU A 22 -5.62 -12.16 18.96
C LEU A 22 -6.10 -10.71 18.77
N VAL A 23 -5.83 -10.12 17.62
CA VAL A 23 -6.09 -8.69 17.36
C VAL A 23 -7.56 -8.44 17.00
N ILE A 24 -8.18 -9.27 16.16
CA ILE A 24 -9.58 -9.06 15.71
C ILE A 24 -10.56 -8.97 16.88
N PRO A 25 -10.54 -9.85 17.90
CA PRO A 25 -11.43 -9.71 19.06
C PRO A 25 -11.16 -8.46 19.88
N VAL A 26 -9.90 -8.00 19.97
CA VAL A 26 -9.56 -6.74 20.65
C VAL A 26 -10.15 -5.55 19.93
N LEU A 27 -9.99 -5.48 18.60
CA LEU A 27 -10.57 -4.42 17.78
C LEU A 27 -12.10 -4.38 17.91
N ARG A 28 -12.78 -5.54 17.91
CA ARG A 28 -14.21 -5.63 18.15
C ARG A 28 -14.62 -5.13 19.55
N ARG A 29 -13.88 -5.51 20.59
CA ARG A 29 -14.16 -5.04 21.98
C ARG A 29 -14.00 -3.54 22.14
N LEU A 30 -13.05 -2.96 21.42
CA LEU A 30 -12.80 -1.52 21.38
C LEU A 30 -13.84 -0.77 20.50
N LYS A 31 -14.81 -1.50 19.89
CA LYS A 31 -15.80 -0.95 18.96
C LYS A 31 -15.16 -0.17 17.82
N MET A 32 -14.07 -0.70 17.30
CA MET A 32 -13.36 -0.13 16.17
C MET A 32 -14.03 -0.56 14.85
N ASP A 33 -15.34 -0.33 14.76
CA ASP A 33 -16.15 -0.71 13.63
C ASP A 33 -16.19 0.44 12.61
N GLN A 34 -16.05 0.10 11.32
CA GLN A 34 -16.24 1.08 10.26
C GLN A 34 -17.71 1.42 10.12
N THR A 35 -18.03 2.72 10.04
CA THR A 35 -19.37 3.20 9.72
C THR A 35 -19.41 3.47 8.22
N GLU A 36 -20.19 2.70 7.48
CA GLU A 36 -20.37 2.91 6.05
C GLU A 36 -21.21 4.17 5.79
N ARG A 37 -20.90 4.89 4.71
CA ARG A 37 -21.64 6.08 4.30
C ARG A 37 -22.95 5.67 3.65
N GLU A 38 -24.04 6.33 4.01
CA GLU A 38 -25.39 6.06 3.45
C GLU A 38 -25.48 6.35 1.93
N ASP A 39 -24.62 7.24 1.41
CA ASP A 39 -24.53 7.60 -0.01
C ASP A 39 -23.61 6.66 -0.83
N GLY A 40 -23.04 5.62 -0.19
CA GLY A 40 -22.19 4.60 -0.79
C GLY A 40 -22.97 3.50 -1.54
N VAL A 41 -22.23 2.46 -1.97
CA VAL A 41 -22.81 1.26 -2.59
C VAL A 41 -23.62 0.50 -1.55
N GLN A 42 -24.92 0.27 -1.79
CA GLN A 42 -25.85 -0.34 -0.81
C GLN A 42 -25.41 -1.72 -0.28
N SER A 43 -24.67 -2.51 -1.08
CA SER A 43 -24.11 -3.78 -0.64
C SER A 43 -23.14 -3.64 0.55
N HIS A 44 -22.49 -2.48 0.70
CA HIS A 44 -21.52 -2.23 1.77
C HIS A 44 -22.20 -1.98 3.13
N LEU A 45 -23.48 -1.59 3.17
CA LEU A 45 -24.22 -1.46 4.43
C LEU A 45 -24.25 -2.77 5.24
N LYS A 46 -24.13 -3.93 4.57
CA LYS A 46 -24.04 -5.24 5.24
C LYS A 46 -22.71 -5.47 5.97
N LYS A 47 -21.70 -4.64 5.70
CA LYS A 47 -20.36 -4.72 6.30
C LYS A 47 -20.25 -3.93 7.61
N THR A 48 -21.30 -3.18 7.97
CA THR A 48 -21.35 -2.45 9.23
C THR A 48 -21.10 -3.39 10.40
N GLY A 49 -20.17 -3.02 11.29
CA GLY A 49 -19.75 -3.85 12.43
C GLY A 49 -18.51 -4.72 12.15
N THR A 50 -17.95 -4.69 10.94
CA THR A 50 -16.63 -5.27 10.68
C THR A 50 -15.53 -4.35 11.25
N PRO A 51 -14.64 -4.87 12.14
CA PRO A 51 -13.60 -4.03 12.73
C PRO A 51 -12.60 -3.56 11.68
N THR A 52 -12.13 -2.33 11.83
CA THR A 52 -11.04 -1.73 11.04
C THR A 52 -9.73 -1.72 11.82
N MET A 53 -8.67 -1.11 11.26
CA MET A 53 -7.29 -1.07 11.81
C MET A 53 -6.57 -2.42 11.81
N GLY A 54 -7.00 -3.38 11.00
CA GLY A 54 -6.29 -4.65 10.79
C GLY A 54 -4.87 -4.48 10.26
N GLY A 55 -4.54 -3.33 9.70
CA GLY A 55 -3.17 -2.97 9.31
C GLY A 55 -2.14 -3.12 10.44
N VAL A 56 -2.56 -3.03 11.70
CA VAL A 56 -1.70 -3.29 12.87
C VAL A 56 -1.13 -4.72 12.83
N MET A 57 -1.91 -5.71 12.38
CA MET A 57 -1.44 -7.10 12.25
C MET A 57 -0.30 -7.20 11.22
N ILE A 58 -0.48 -6.54 10.08
CA ILE A 58 0.52 -6.49 9.00
C ILE A 58 1.80 -5.84 9.53
N LEU A 59 1.68 -4.66 10.15
CA LEU A 59 2.82 -3.91 10.66
C LEU A 59 3.59 -4.68 11.73
N LEU A 60 2.91 -5.30 12.68
CA LEU A 60 3.56 -6.11 13.71
C LEU A 60 4.32 -7.29 13.10
N ALA A 61 3.72 -8.02 12.17
CA ALA A 61 4.37 -9.14 11.49
C ALA A 61 5.61 -8.68 10.72
N VAL A 62 5.50 -7.56 9.97
CA VAL A 62 6.61 -6.98 9.20
C VAL A 62 7.73 -6.49 10.13
N VAL A 63 7.40 -5.76 11.20
CA VAL A 63 8.40 -5.21 12.15
C VAL A 63 9.15 -6.33 12.84
N ILE A 64 8.45 -7.29 13.44
CA ILE A 64 9.08 -8.40 14.17
C ILE A 64 10.02 -9.17 13.24
N THR A 65 9.54 -9.49 12.01
CA THR A 65 10.36 -10.19 11.04
C THR A 65 11.57 -9.34 10.60
N SER A 66 11.38 -8.06 10.31
CA SER A 66 12.46 -7.18 9.86
C SER A 66 13.54 -6.97 10.91
N VAL A 67 13.17 -6.85 12.19
CA VAL A 67 14.13 -6.67 13.30
C VAL A 67 15.10 -7.86 13.42
N ILE A 68 14.66 -9.08 13.13
CA ILE A 68 15.52 -10.28 13.12
C ILE A 68 16.67 -10.13 12.11
N TYR A 69 16.42 -9.43 10.98
CA TYR A 69 17.36 -9.34 9.86
C TYR A 69 18.12 -8.01 9.79
N ILE A 70 17.71 -6.98 10.56
CA ILE A 70 18.22 -5.61 10.43
C ILE A 70 19.74 -5.50 10.61
N GLY A 71 20.31 -6.30 11.52
CA GLY A 71 21.76 -6.31 11.78
C GLY A 71 22.59 -6.78 10.60
N ARG A 72 22.04 -7.69 9.76
CA ARG A 72 22.71 -8.20 8.56
C ARG A 72 22.33 -7.44 7.30
N TYR A 73 21.16 -6.81 7.28
CA TYR A 73 20.57 -6.13 6.12
C TYR A 73 20.14 -4.70 6.49
N PRO A 74 21.09 -3.77 6.74
CA PRO A 74 20.75 -2.42 7.20
C PRO A 74 19.94 -1.59 6.19
N LYS A 75 19.94 -1.98 4.91
CA LYS A 75 19.10 -1.36 3.87
C LYS A 75 17.58 -1.54 4.09
N ILE A 76 17.18 -2.38 5.04
CA ILE A 76 15.80 -2.51 5.51
C ILE A 76 15.33 -1.22 6.22
N ILE A 77 16.23 -0.50 6.89
CA ILE A 77 15.89 0.64 7.77
C ILE A 77 15.08 1.72 7.05
N PRO A 78 15.49 2.27 5.89
CA PRO A 78 14.71 3.31 5.22
C PRO A 78 13.34 2.84 4.75
N ILE A 79 13.21 1.57 4.34
CA ILE A 79 11.93 0.99 3.94
C ILE A 79 11.02 0.86 5.17
N LEU A 80 11.55 0.31 6.25
CA LEU A 80 10.81 0.17 7.52
C LEU A 80 10.40 1.54 8.07
N PHE A 81 11.28 2.55 7.99
CA PHE A 81 10.98 3.91 8.40
C PHE A 81 9.79 4.49 7.61
N LEU A 82 9.80 4.39 6.28
CA LEU A 82 8.72 4.95 5.47
C LEU A 82 7.40 4.19 5.68
N THR A 83 7.47 2.86 5.75
CA THR A 83 6.32 1.99 6.05
C THR A 83 5.69 2.35 7.40
N LEU A 84 6.48 2.46 8.47
CA LEU A 84 5.98 2.79 9.81
C LEU A 84 5.55 4.24 9.93
N GLY A 85 6.26 5.17 9.30
CA GLY A 85 5.91 6.59 9.31
C GLY A 85 4.53 6.83 8.70
N PHE A 86 4.25 6.22 7.55
CA PHE A 86 2.91 6.30 6.95
C PHE A 86 1.89 5.45 7.70
N GLY A 87 2.28 4.31 8.25
CA GLY A 87 1.44 3.50 9.13
C GLY A 87 0.99 4.27 10.37
N LEU A 88 1.89 5.07 10.97
CA LEU A 88 1.56 5.93 12.11
C LEU A 88 0.57 7.03 11.73
N ILE A 89 0.72 7.65 10.55
CA ILE A 89 -0.26 8.64 10.06
C ILE A 89 -1.63 7.98 9.91
N GLY A 90 -1.69 6.78 9.30
CA GLY A 90 -2.93 6.02 9.16
C GLY A 90 -3.52 5.61 10.51
N PHE A 91 -2.69 5.17 11.44
CA PHE A 91 -3.12 4.83 12.80
C PHE A 91 -3.75 6.03 13.52
N LEU A 92 -3.16 7.21 13.41
CA LEU A 92 -3.71 8.43 14.00
C LEU A 92 -5.05 8.80 13.35
N ASP A 93 -5.17 8.64 12.03
CA ASP A 93 -6.40 8.91 11.30
C ASP A 93 -7.52 7.96 11.72
N ASP A 94 -7.25 6.66 11.74
CA ASP A 94 -8.19 5.63 12.18
C ASP A 94 -8.58 5.81 13.65
N TYR A 95 -7.61 6.10 14.53
CA TYR A 95 -7.85 6.32 15.95
C TYR A 95 -8.80 7.52 16.20
N LEU A 96 -8.60 8.63 15.48
CA LEU A 96 -9.47 9.80 15.56
C LEU A 96 -10.89 9.47 15.08
N LYS A 97 -11.03 8.71 14.00
CA LYS A 97 -12.33 8.31 13.45
C LYS A 97 -13.10 7.40 14.40
N VAL A 98 -12.42 6.38 14.90
CA VAL A 98 -13.07 5.26 15.59
C VAL A 98 -13.19 5.49 17.09
N VAL A 99 -12.08 5.84 17.76
CA VAL A 99 -12.02 5.99 19.21
C VAL A 99 -12.58 7.34 19.66
N MET A 100 -12.19 8.41 18.96
CA MET A 100 -12.68 9.76 19.27
C MET A 100 -14.00 10.10 18.55
N LYS A 101 -14.55 9.17 17.75
CA LYS A 101 -15.82 9.31 17.00
C LYS A 101 -15.86 10.59 16.17
N ARG A 102 -14.73 10.97 15.61
CA ARG A 102 -14.59 12.14 14.76
C ARG A 102 -14.73 11.71 13.31
N SER A 103 -15.87 11.98 12.68
CA SER A 103 -16.22 11.53 11.33
C SER A 103 -15.15 11.79 10.26
N ASP A 104 -14.40 12.87 10.39
CA ASP A 104 -13.42 13.29 9.39
C ASP A 104 -11.98 12.79 9.67
N GLY A 105 -11.73 12.18 10.84
CA GLY A 105 -10.37 11.77 11.23
C GLY A 105 -9.39 12.96 11.28
N LEU A 106 -8.23 12.81 10.63
CA LEU A 106 -7.32 13.91 10.34
C LEU A 106 -7.90 14.79 9.22
N TYR A 107 -7.86 16.11 9.40
CA TYR A 107 -8.20 16.99 8.29
C TYR A 107 -7.27 16.77 7.09
N PRO A 108 -7.77 16.89 5.84
CA PRO A 108 -6.97 16.63 4.63
C PRO A 108 -5.64 17.39 4.60
N LYS A 109 -5.63 18.64 5.07
CA LYS A 109 -4.41 19.46 5.16
C LYS A 109 -3.42 18.91 6.19
N GLN A 110 -3.89 18.41 7.32
CA GLN A 110 -3.04 17.81 8.36
C GLN A 110 -2.45 16.49 7.88
N LYS A 111 -3.27 15.61 7.28
CA LYS A 111 -2.83 14.34 6.69
C LYS A 111 -1.75 14.59 5.64
N MET A 112 -1.97 15.55 4.73
CA MET A 112 -1.00 15.92 3.70
C MET A 112 0.30 16.49 4.30
N ALA A 113 0.22 17.37 5.31
CA ALA A 113 1.40 17.94 5.96
C ALA A 113 2.27 16.86 6.62
N LEU A 114 1.65 15.90 7.33
CA LEU A 114 2.37 14.77 7.92
C LEU A 114 3.01 13.87 6.85
N GLN A 115 2.32 13.59 5.75
CA GLN A 115 2.86 12.84 4.61
C GLN A 115 4.10 13.54 4.01
N ILE A 116 4.04 14.87 3.85
CA ILE A 116 5.17 15.67 3.36
C ILE A 116 6.36 15.59 4.34
N VAL A 117 6.12 15.71 5.65
CA VAL A 117 7.18 15.63 6.66
C VAL A 117 7.88 14.27 6.63
N VAL A 118 7.11 13.17 6.64
CA VAL A 118 7.68 11.81 6.59
C VAL A 118 8.45 11.58 5.29
N THR A 119 7.92 12.06 4.17
CA THR A 119 8.61 11.99 2.87
C THR A 119 9.90 12.83 2.86
N ALA A 120 9.90 14.02 3.47
CA ALA A 120 11.09 14.88 3.55
C ALA A 120 12.23 14.21 4.34
N ILE A 121 11.91 13.56 5.46
CA ILE A 121 12.89 12.80 6.25
C ILE A 121 13.46 11.65 5.42
N PHE A 122 12.60 10.92 4.70
CA PHE A 122 13.03 9.85 3.81
C PHE A 122 13.91 10.37 2.67
N ALA A 123 13.52 11.48 2.01
CA ALA A 123 14.31 12.10 0.95
C ALA A 123 15.69 12.57 1.46
N PHE A 124 15.75 13.17 2.65
CA PHE A 124 17.00 13.54 3.29
C PHE A 124 17.89 12.32 3.55
N TYR A 125 17.32 11.24 4.07
CA TYR A 125 18.04 9.99 4.27
C TYR A 125 18.57 9.42 2.96
N MET A 126 17.75 9.37 1.90
CA MET A 126 18.14 8.87 0.57
C MET A 126 19.33 9.66 0.00
N VAL A 127 19.32 10.99 0.13
CA VAL A 127 20.40 11.85 -0.39
C VAL A 127 21.69 11.73 0.40
N LYS A 128 21.61 11.55 1.73
CA LYS A 128 22.78 11.65 2.61
C LYS A 128 23.35 10.33 3.09
N PHE A 129 22.51 9.31 3.28
CA PHE A 129 22.88 8.10 4.01
C PHE A 129 22.60 6.78 3.30
N ALA A 130 21.67 6.75 2.33
CA ALA A 130 21.25 5.50 1.73
C ALA A 130 22.33 4.80 0.91
N GLY A 131 23.33 5.55 0.40
CA GLY A 131 24.35 5.03 -0.51
C GLY A 131 23.77 4.49 -1.82
N VAL A 132 22.53 4.89 -2.15
CA VAL A 132 21.82 4.54 -3.39
C VAL A 132 21.63 5.79 -4.21
N SER A 133 21.98 5.73 -5.50
CA SER A 133 21.76 6.85 -6.42
C SER A 133 20.26 7.10 -6.62
N LEU A 134 19.89 8.37 -6.84
CA LEU A 134 18.53 8.75 -7.24
C LEU A 134 18.28 8.58 -8.74
N THR A 135 19.21 8.00 -9.48
CA THR A 135 18.98 7.57 -10.87
C THR A 135 17.89 6.51 -10.93
N MET A 136 17.15 6.47 -12.02
CA MET A 136 15.97 5.64 -12.16
C MET A 136 16.15 4.69 -13.37
N LEU A 137 15.97 3.39 -13.14
CA LEU A 137 15.96 2.41 -14.21
C LEU A 137 14.76 2.70 -15.14
N ILE A 138 15.06 2.82 -16.46
CA ILE A 138 14.04 3.06 -17.48
C ILE A 138 13.52 1.70 -17.98
N PRO A 139 12.21 1.42 -17.91
CA PRO A 139 11.63 0.19 -18.42
C PRO A 139 11.91 0.02 -19.94
N PHE A 140 12.10 -1.21 -20.40
CA PHE A 140 12.29 -1.60 -21.80
C PHE A 140 13.54 -1.04 -22.49
N THR A 141 14.56 -0.62 -21.75
CA THR A 141 15.78 -0.03 -22.32
C THR A 141 17.02 -0.91 -22.17
N GLY A 142 16.86 -2.12 -21.62
CA GLY A 142 18.00 -3.04 -21.40
C GLY A 142 18.97 -2.52 -20.34
N GLY A 143 18.43 -1.97 -19.23
CA GLY A 143 19.25 -1.57 -18.07
C GLY A 143 19.77 -0.13 -18.10
N LYS A 144 19.22 0.76 -18.91
CA LYS A 144 19.61 2.18 -18.90
C LYS A 144 18.97 2.93 -17.72
N TYR A 145 19.75 3.84 -17.12
CA TYR A 145 19.31 4.69 -16.01
C TYR A 145 19.12 6.13 -16.47
N LEU A 146 18.05 6.75 -16.00
CA LEU A 146 17.77 8.17 -16.15
C LEU A 146 18.31 8.92 -14.94
N ASP A 147 19.17 9.90 -15.18
CA ASP A 147 19.60 10.88 -14.19
C ASP A 147 18.96 12.24 -14.50
N ILE A 148 18.12 12.71 -13.57
CA ILE A 148 17.46 14.01 -13.68
C ILE A 148 18.00 15.00 -12.63
N GLY A 149 19.13 14.68 -12.01
CA GLY A 149 19.80 15.51 -11.03
C GLY A 149 18.89 15.85 -9.84
N TRP A 150 18.91 17.12 -9.43
CA TRP A 150 18.14 17.61 -8.28
C TRP A 150 16.60 17.49 -8.46
N VAL A 151 16.11 17.40 -9.69
CA VAL A 151 14.66 17.22 -9.98
C VAL A 151 14.15 15.89 -9.44
N ALA A 152 15.03 14.92 -9.19
CA ALA A 152 14.67 13.66 -8.56
C ALA A 152 14.04 13.83 -7.16
N ILE A 153 14.39 14.90 -6.44
CA ILE A 153 13.87 15.16 -5.09
C ILE A 153 12.38 15.55 -5.13
N PRO A 154 11.96 16.63 -5.83
CA PRO A 154 10.53 16.94 -5.93
C PRO A 154 9.72 15.82 -6.60
N LEU A 155 10.29 15.10 -7.56
CA LEU A 155 9.65 13.91 -8.15
C LEU A 155 9.43 12.82 -7.09
N MET A 156 10.37 12.62 -6.16
CA MET A 156 10.21 11.66 -5.06
C MET A 156 8.98 11.99 -4.20
N PHE A 157 8.75 13.26 -3.86
CA PHE A 157 7.54 13.67 -3.13
C PHE A 157 6.28 13.31 -3.90
N PHE A 158 6.26 13.60 -5.19
CA PHE A 158 5.11 13.27 -6.04
C PHE A 158 4.86 11.76 -6.10
N VAL A 159 5.90 10.97 -6.33
CA VAL A 159 5.79 9.49 -6.42
C VAL A 159 5.39 8.88 -5.09
N VAL A 160 6.04 9.27 -3.98
CA VAL A 160 5.74 8.70 -2.65
C VAL A 160 4.31 9.04 -2.24
N ILE A 161 3.93 10.32 -2.27
CA ILE A 161 2.60 10.75 -1.84
C ILE A 161 1.51 10.19 -2.78
N GLY A 162 1.77 10.17 -4.09
CA GLY A 162 0.86 9.59 -5.07
C GLY A 162 0.64 8.09 -4.84
N THR A 163 1.72 7.33 -4.62
CA THR A 163 1.64 5.90 -4.33
C THR A 163 0.89 5.62 -3.03
N VAL A 164 1.23 6.35 -1.97
CA VAL A 164 0.59 6.18 -0.65
C VAL A 164 -0.92 6.41 -0.72
N ASN A 165 -1.35 7.50 -1.34
CA ASN A 165 -2.78 7.79 -1.50
C ASN A 165 -3.44 6.85 -2.53
N GLY A 166 -2.71 6.39 -3.55
CA GLY A 166 -3.21 5.39 -4.51
C GLY A 166 -3.53 4.06 -3.84
N VAL A 167 -2.62 3.55 -2.99
CA VAL A 167 -2.87 2.33 -2.19
C VAL A 167 -4.03 2.53 -1.22
N ASN A 168 -4.12 3.71 -0.59
CA ASN A 168 -5.22 4.02 0.32
C ASN A 168 -6.58 4.06 -0.41
N PHE A 169 -6.67 4.65 -1.60
CA PHE A 169 -7.90 4.60 -2.40
C PHE A 169 -8.24 3.19 -2.91
N THR A 170 -7.26 2.32 -3.06
CA THR A 170 -7.46 0.92 -3.47
C THR A 170 -8.09 0.07 -2.33
N ASP A 171 -8.02 0.53 -1.08
CA ASP A 171 -8.55 -0.19 0.10
C ASP A 171 -10.06 0.03 0.30
N GLY A 172 -10.85 -0.02 -0.78
CA GLY A 172 -12.30 0.17 -0.75
C GLY A 172 -13.13 -1.11 -0.82
N LEU A 173 -12.52 -2.27 -1.15
CA LEU A 173 -13.18 -3.57 -1.26
C LEU A 173 -12.42 -4.64 -0.47
N ASP A 174 -13.16 -5.65 0.02
CA ASP A 174 -12.60 -6.77 0.79
C ASP A 174 -11.48 -7.46 0.00
N GLY A 175 -10.26 -7.40 0.52
CA GLY A 175 -9.09 -8.03 -0.07
C GLY A 175 -8.48 -7.33 -1.29
N LEU A 176 -9.06 -6.23 -1.80
CA LEU A 176 -8.56 -5.58 -3.02
C LEU A 176 -7.13 -5.05 -2.83
N SER A 177 -6.94 -4.15 -1.86
CA SER A 177 -5.62 -3.56 -1.57
C SER A 177 -4.59 -4.63 -1.19
N SER A 178 -4.99 -5.61 -0.38
CA SER A 178 -4.13 -6.73 0.04
C SER A 178 -3.70 -7.60 -1.14
N SER A 179 -4.63 -7.97 -2.05
CA SER A 179 -4.35 -8.83 -3.21
C SER A 179 -3.48 -8.13 -4.25
N VAL A 180 -3.73 -6.86 -4.53
CA VAL A 180 -2.88 -6.06 -5.44
C VAL A 180 -1.50 -5.89 -4.84
N THR A 181 -1.42 -5.51 -3.56
CA THR A 181 -0.13 -5.21 -2.93
C THR A 181 0.74 -6.45 -2.71
N VAL A 182 0.17 -7.64 -2.46
CA VAL A 182 0.97 -8.86 -2.36
C VAL A 182 1.67 -9.19 -3.68
N LEU A 183 1.02 -8.95 -4.82
CA LEU A 183 1.61 -9.14 -6.15
C LEU A 183 2.72 -8.12 -6.42
N VAL A 184 2.49 -6.84 -6.10
CA VAL A 184 3.51 -5.78 -6.22
C VAL A 184 4.70 -6.05 -5.30
N ALA A 185 4.46 -6.46 -4.05
CA ALA A 185 5.51 -6.83 -3.11
C ALA A 185 6.30 -8.06 -3.58
N THR A 186 5.62 -9.04 -4.21
CA THR A 186 6.28 -10.21 -4.83
C THR A 186 7.18 -9.80 -5.99
N PHE A 187 6.73 -8.87 -6.85
CA PHE A 187 7.58 -8.30 -7.91
C PHE A 187 8.86 -7.70 -7.31
N PHE A 188 8.75 -6.80 -6.34
CA PHE A 188 9.94 -6.21 -5.70
C PHE A 188 10.80 -7.26 -4.98
N THR A 189 10.20 -8.31 -4.43
CA THR A 189 10.95 -9.42 -3.82
C THR A 189 11.78 -10.17 -4.85
N VAL A 190 11.19 -10.51 -6.01
CA VAL A 190 11.91 -11.18 -7.10
C VAL A 190 13.08 -10.33 -7.61
N VAL A 191 12.83 -9.03 -7.80
CA VAL A 191 13.88 -8.08 -8.21
C VAL A 191 14.97 -7.98 -7.15
N ALA A 192 14.61 -7.83 -5.88
CA ALA A 192 15.57 -7.73 -4.78
C ALA A 192 16.46 -8.96 -4.70
N ILE A 193 15.89 -10.17 -4.81
CA ILE A 193 16.65 -11.45 -4.84
C ILE A 193 17.57 -11.50 -6.06
N GLY A 194 17.07 -11.15 -7.24
CA GLY A 194 17.86 -11.18 -8.49
C GLY A 194 19.04 -10.22 -8.46
N THR A 195 18.85 -9.03 -7.90
CA THR A 195 19.90 -7.99 -7.81
C THR A 195 20.75 -8.08 -6.54
N LYS A 196 20.41 -8.95 -5.59
CA LYS A 196 21.05 -9.06 -4.26
C LYS A 196 21.14 -7.69 -3.59
N SER A 197 20.05 -6.95 -3.62
CA SER A 197 19.99 -5.54 -3.22
C SER A 197 20.19 -5.30 -1.72
N GLY A 198 19.93 -6.32 -0.87
CA GLY A 198 19.98 -6.22 0.59
C GLY A 198 18.67 -5.78 1.24
N ILE A 199 17.58 -5.73 0.47
CA ILE A 199 16.23 -5.43 0.98
C ILE A 199 15.30 -6.67 0.94
N GLU A 200 15.82 -7.82 0.52
CA GLU A 200 15.05 -9.07 0.37
C GLU A 200 14.24 -9.42 1.64
N PRO A 201 14.78 -9.31 2.87
CA PRO A 201 14.04 -9.75 4.04
C PRO A 201 12.78 -8.92 4.30
N ILE A 202 12.79 -7.61 4.07
CA ILE A 202 11.59 -6.79 4.30
C ILE A 202 10.56 -6.97 3.19
N THR A 203 10.98 -7.11 1.92
CA THR A 203 10.04 -7.39 0.83
C THR A 203 9.36 -8.75 1.03
N CYS A 204 10.13 -9.77 1.42
CA CYS A 204 9.62 -11.09 1.83
C CYS A 204 8.68 -11.01 3.02
N ALA A 205 9.03 -10.21 4.05
CA ALA A 205 8.18 -10.04 5.23
C ALA A 205 6.82 -9.44 4.88
N VAL A 206 6.77 -8.44 3.99
CA VAL A 206 5.50 -7.85 3.54
C VAL A 206 4.65 -8.85 2.76
N VAL A 207 5.27 -9.65 1.87
CA VAL A 207 4.54 -10.73 1.16
C VAL A 207 3.92 -11.70 2.16
N GLY A 208 4.70 -12.20 3.14
CA GLY A 208 4.20 -13.12 4.14
C GLY A 208 3.08 -12.52 5.00
N ALA A 209 3.27 -11.29 5.49
CA ALA A 209 2.27 -10.59 6.29
C ALA A 209 0.94 -10.42 5.55
N LEU A 210 0.99 -10.03 4.27
CA LEU A 210 -0.20 -9.85 3.44
C LEU A 210 -0.91 -11.16 3.14
N LEU A 211 -0.17 -12.24 2.84
CA LEU A 211 -0.76 -13.57 2.65
C LEU A 211 -1.49 -14.06 3.91
N GLY A 212 -0.88 -13.84 5.10
CA GLY A 212 -1.53 -14.16 6.37
C GLY A 212 -2.74 -13.28 6.67
N PHE A 213 -2.66 -11.98 6.38
CA PHE A 213 -3.76 -11.04 6.56
C PHE A 213 -4.94 -11.34 5.63
N LEU A 214 -4.70 -11.74 4.38
CA LEU A 214 -5.73 -12.12 3.41
C LEU A 214 -6.65 -13.22 3.92
N LEU A 215 -6.20 -14.15 4.79
CA LEU A 215 -7.06 -15.16 5.39
C LEU A 215 -8.25 -14.56 6.17
N PHE A 216 -8.12 -13.32 6.61
CA PHE A 216 -9.14 -12.59 7.37
C PHE A 216 -9.78 -11.44 6.59
N ASN A 217 -9.15 -11.00 5.49
CA ASN A 217 -9.56 -9.79 4.75
C ASN A 217 -10.26 -10.10 3.43
N VAL A 218 -10.18 -11.35 2.89
CA VAL A 218 -10.96 -11.73 1.69
C VAL A 218 -12.46 -11.71 1.96
N TYR A 219 -13.24 -11.47 0.91
CA TYR A 219 -14.70 -11.40 1.01
C TYR A 219 -15.34 -12.74 1.47
N PRO A 220 -16.23 -12.74 2.48
CA PRO A 220 -16.60 -11.61 3.35
C PRO A 220 -15.53 -11.36 4.44
N ALA A 221 -15.03 -10.13 4.51
CA ALA A 221 -13.93 -9.79 5.41
C ALA A 221 -14.32 -9.85 6.89
N SER A 222 -13.42 -10.43 7.70
CA SER A 222 -13.53 -10.45 9.17
C SER A 222 -12.90 -9.22 9.84
N VAL A 223 -12.05 -8.50 9.09
CA VAL A 223 -11.36 -7.28 9.49
C VAL A 223 -10.96 -6.47 8.27
N PHE A 224 -11.09 -5.14 8.33
CA PHE A 224 -10.59 -4.22 7.34
C PHE A 224 -9.19 -3.74 7.67
N MET A 225 -8.39 -3.44 6.64
CA MET A 225 -7.02 -2.97 6.78
C MET A 225 -6.97 -1.60 7.47
N GLY A 226 -7.83 -0.68 7.05
CA GLY A 226 -7.86 0.71 7.49
C GLY A 226 -6.73 1.56 6.93
N ASP A 227 -6.76 2.85 7.25
CA ASP A 227 -5.72 3.79 6.86
C ASP A 227 -4.35 3.40 7.45
N THR A 228 -4.35 2.74 8.61
CA THR A 228 -3.15 2.17 9.28
C THR A 228 -2.36 1.26 8.34
N GLY A 229 -3.04 0.35 7.67
CA GLY A 229 -2.39 -0.62 6.77
C GLY A 229 -2.17 -0.05 5.38
N SER A 230 -3.17 0.58 4.79
CA SER A 230 -3.12 1.02 3.40
C SER A 230 -2.08 2.12 3.16
N LEU A 231 -1.96 3.11 4.06
CA LEU A 231 -0.89 4.11 3.96
C LEU A 231 0.49 3.49 4.19
N ALA A 232 0.62 2.58 5.15
CA ALA A 232 1.88 1.86 5.40
C ALA A 232 2.35 1.08 4.18
N LEU A 233 1.46 0.34 3.53
CA LEU A 233 1.76 -0.42 2.32
C LEU A 233 2.16 0.48 1.15
N GLY A 234 1.52 1.64 1.00
CA GLY A 234 1.94 2.64 0.02
C GLY A 234 3.34 3.17 0.29
N GLY A 235 3.69 3.42 1.56
CA GLY A 235 5.04 3.77 2.00
C GLY A 235 6.06 2.67 1.69
N PHE A 236 5.70 1.40 1.93
CA PHE A 236 6.51 0.25 1.55
C PHE A 236 6.78 0.20 0.03
N VAL A 237 5.73 0.25 -0.79
CA VAL A 237 5.86 0.18 -2.26
C VAL A 237 6.77 1.28 -2.79
N ALA A 238 6.55 2.53 -2.35
CA ALA A 238 7.37 3.65 -2.78
C ALA A 238 8.84 3.51 -2.34
N SER A 239 9.09 3.17 -1.06
CA SER A 239 10.46 3.04 -0.55
C SER A 239 11.20 1.86 -1.17
N ALA A 240 10.56 0.71 -1.37
CA ALA A 240 11.16 -0.42 -2.06
C ALA A 240 11.57 -0.07 -3.50
N ALA A 241 10.71 0.65 -4.22
CA ALA A 241 11.01 1.12 -5.57
C ALA A 241 12.21 2.08 -5.60
N TYR A 242 12.29 3.03 -4.67
CA TYR A 242 13.45 3.94 -4.59
C TYR A 242 14.73 3.22 -4.18
N MET A 243 14.67 2.28 -3.25
CA MET A 243 15.84 1.49 -2.84
C MET A 243 16.37 0.57 -3.95
N LEU A 244 15.52 0.18 -4.90
CA LEU A 244 15.87 -0.58 -6.10
C LEU A 244 16.15 0.31 -7.32
N GLN A 245 16.11 1.63 -7.19
CA GLN A 245 16.22 2.59 -8.29
C GLN A 245 15.15 2.40 -9.40
N MET A 246 13.96 1.96 -9.04
CA MET A 246 12.86 1.60 -9.95
C MET A 246 11.56 2.41 -9.71
N PRO A 247 11.58 3.72 -9.36
CA PRO A 247 10.34 4.45 -9.11
C PRO A 247 9.45 4.55 -10.36
N ILE A 248 10.01 4.53 -11.57
CA ILE A 248 9.24 4.54 -12.84
C ILE A 248 8.42 3.25 -12.99
N PHE A 249 8.90 2.13 -12.46
CA PHE A 249 8.18 0.86 -12.53
C PHE A 249 6.87 0.85 -11.74
N ILE A 250 6.69 1.76 -10.76
CA ILE A 250 5.41 1.91 -10.04
C ILE A 250 4.27 2.21 -11.02
N ILE A 251 4.53 2.92 -12.13
CA ILE A 251 3.52 3.18 -13.16
C ILE A 251 2.99 1.87 -13.77
N ILE A 252 3.84 0.84 -13.87
CA ILE A 252 3.49 -0.46 -14.45
C ILE A 252 2.90 -1.37 -13.35
N VAL A 253 3.69 -1.70 -12.32
CA VAL A 253 3.27 -2.66 -11.30
C VAL A 253 2.21 -2.12 -10.36
N GLY A 254 2.18 -0.81 -10.13
CA GLY A 254 1.19 -0.07 -9.33
C GLY A 254 0.08 0.57 -10.17
N PHE A 255 -0.15 0.08 -11.40
CA PHE A 255 -1.15 0.66 -12.31
C PHE A 255 -2.55 0.76 -11.69
N ILE A 256 -2.94 -0.23 -10.89
CA ILE A 256 -4.22 -0.18 -10.17
C ILE A 256 -4.25 1.02 -9.21
N TYR A 257 -3.21 1.25 -8.41
CA TYR A 257 -3.13 2.42 -7.52
C TYR A 257 -3.23 3.74 -8.30
N LEU A 258 -2.59 3.78 -9.48
CA LEU A 258 -2.60 4.94 -10.34
C LEU A 258 -4.00 5.25 -10.88
N ILE A 259 -4.72 4.25 -11.40
CA ILE A 259 -6.07 4.47 -11.93
C ILE A 259 -7.08 4.80 -10.83
N GLU A 260 -6.90 4.26 -9.61
CA GLU A 260 -7.74 4.61 -8.45
C GLU A 260 -7.59 6.09 -8.11
N VAL A 261 -6.35 6.57 -7.91
CA VAL A 261 -6.13 7.98 -7.59
C VAL A 261 -6.52 8.91 -8.73
N LEU A 262 -6.20 8.54 -9.98
CA LEU A 262 -6.56 9.36 -11.14
C LEU A 262 -8.08 9.46 -11.33
N SER A 263 -8.82 8.38 -11.11
CA SER A 263 -10.28 8.39 -11.20
C SER A 263 -10.92 9.38 -10.22
N VAL A 264 -10.38 9.45 -8.98
CA VAL A 264 -10.83 10.43 -7.98
C VAL A 264 -10.48 11.86 -8.41
N MET A 265 -9.25 12.09 -8.86
CA MET A 265 -8.81 13.43 -9.30
C MET A 265 -9.66 13.93 -10.48
N ILE A 266 -9.88 13.07 -11.48
CA ILE A 266 -10.70 13.38 -12.67
C ILE A 266 -12.14 13.67 -12.24
N GLN A 267 -12.74 12.78 -11.45
CA GLN A 267 -14.12 12.92 -11.00
C GLN A 267 -14.34 14.22 -10.21
N VAL A 268 -13.50 14.48 -9.21
CA VAL A 268 -13.63 15.68 -8.36
C VAL A 268 -13.43 16.97 -9.17
N THR A 269 -12.43 16.97 -10.06
CA THR A 269 -12.14 18.14 -10.90
C THR A 269 -13.28 18.42 -11.86
N TYR A 270 -13.79 17.39 -12.55
CA TYR A 270 -14.91 17.52 -13.48
C TYR A 270 -16.19 17.92 -12.77
N PHE A 271 -16.51 17.29 -11.64
CA PHE A 271 -17.70 17.60 -10.84
C PHE A 271 -17.74 19.08 -10.41
N LYS A 272 -16.60 19.59 -9.92
CA LYS A 272 -16.49 21.01 -9.52
C LYS A 272 -16.62 21.96 -10.72
N LYS A 273 -15.99 21.63 -11.85
CA LYS A 273 -16.01 22.50 -13.04
C LYS A 273 -17.36 22.52 -13.78
N THR A 274 -18.14 21.44 -13.66
CA THR A 274 -19.41 21.29 -14.43
C THR A 274 -20.66 21.47 -13.56
N GLY A 275 -20.52 21.88 -12.29
CA GLY A 275 -21.65 22.11 -11.41
C GLY A 275 -22.41 20.82 -11.04
N GLY A 276 -21.70 19.70 -10.87
CA GLY A 276 -22.28 18.45 -10.35
C GLY A 276 -22.39 17.29 -11.35
N LYS A 277 -21.89 17.42 -12.59
CA LYS A 277 -21.86 16.30 -13.54
C LYS A 277 -20.77 15.30 -13.18
N ARG A 278 -21.03 14.01 -13.43
CA ARG A 278 -20.10 12.92 -13.15
C ARG A 278 -19.62 12.27 -14.45
N ILE A 279 -18.31 11.90 -14.51
CA ILE A 279 -17.73 11.06 -15.56
C ILE A 279 -17.94 9.60 -15.21
N PHE A 280 -17.52 9.21 -14.02
CA PHE A 280 -17.74 7.87 -13.49
C PHE A 280 -19.02 7.85 -12.66
N LYS A 281 -19.71 6.70 -12.58
CA LYS A 281 -20.86 6.54 -11.69
C LYS A 281 -20.50 6.86 -10.26
N MET A 282 -19.29 6.41 -9.83
CA MET A 282 -18.66 6.72 -8.56
C MET A 282 -17.13 6.65 -8.69
N ALA A 283 -16.40 7.32 -7.84
CA ALA A 283 -14.95 7.22 -7.70
C ALA A 283 -14.61 6.95 -6.22
N PRO A 284 -13.58 6.16 -5.92
CA PRO A 284 -12.60 5.53 -6.83
C PRO A 284 -13.18 4.55 -7.86
N ILE A 285 -12.37 4.13 -8.87
CA ILE A 285 -12.87 3.43 -10.06
C ILE A 285 -13.47 2.06 -9.77
N HIS A 286 -13.04 1.36 -8.70
CA HIS A 286 -13.63 0.08 -8.31
C HIS A 286 -15.13 0.20 -8.04
N HIS A 287 -15.60 1.26 -7.39
CA HIS A 287 -17.02 1.51 -7.17
C HIS A 287 -17.80 1.77 -8.47
N HIS A 288 -17.15 2.35 -9.49
CA HIS A 288 -17.77 2.49 -10.80
C HIS A 288 -18.14 1.12 -11.39
N PHE A 289 -17.22 0.13 -11.28
CA PHE A 289 -17.46 -1.22 -11.78
C PHE A 289 -18.56 -1.95 -10.98
N GLU A 290 -18.61 -1.79 -9.65
CA GLU A 290 -19.72 -2.31 -8.84
C GLU A 290 -21.06 -1.75 -9.29
N LEU A 291 -21.15 -0.42 -9.49
CA LEU A 291 -22.37 0.24 -9.99
C LEU A 291 -22.66 -0.09 -11.47
N CYS A 292 -21.73 -0.68 -12.20
CA CYS A 292 -21.94 -1.29 -13.50
C CYS A 292 -22.40 -2.77 -13.43
N GLY A 293 -22.60 -3.32 -12.21
CA GLY A 293 -23.14 -4.66 -11.99
C GLY A 293 -22.09 -5.76 -11.79
N TRP A 294 -20.80 -5.39 -11.57
CA TRP A 294 -19.80 -6.36 -11.19
C TRP A 294 -19.91 -6.70 -9.71
N SER A 295 -19.72 -7.96 -9.35
CA SER A 295 -19.56 -8.34 -7.95
C SER A 295 -18.22 -7.84 -7.42
N GLU A 296 -18.15 -7.57 -6.12
CA GLU A 296 -16.91 -7.18 -5.44
C GLU A 296 -15.78 -8.18 -5.72
N THR A 297 -16.04 -9.47 -5.58
CA THR A 297 -15.07 -10.54 -5.86
C THR A 297 -14.58 -10.52 -7.31
N ARG A 298 -15.44 -10.14 -8.28
CA ARG A 298 -15.04 -10.00 -9.68
C ARG A 298 -14.10 -8.81 -9.87
N VAL A 299 -14.37 -7.67 -9.23
CA VAL A 299 -13.48 -6.50 -9.29
C VAL A 299 -12.11 -6.86 -8.74
N VAL A 300 -12.06 -7.47 -7.54
CA VAL A 300 -10.81 -7.91 -6.89
C VAL A 300 -10.04 -8.88 -7.77
N ALA A 301 -10.71 -9.89 -8.34
CA ALA A 301 -10.05 -10.87 -9.21
C ALA A 301 -9.48 -10.23 -10.48
N VAL A 302 -10.24 -9.38 -11.18
CA VAL A 302 -9.79 -8.73 -12.42
C VAL A 302 -8.62 -7.78 -12.14
N PHE A 303 -8.69 -6.97 -11.08
CA PHE A 303 -7.61 -6.05 -10.73
C PHE A 303 -6.34 -6.80 -10.33
N SER A 304 -6.47 -7.92 -9.61
CA SER A 304 -5.35 -8.79 -9.28
C SER A 304 -4.73 -9.43 -10.52
N ILE A 305 -5.54 -9.90 -11.47
CA ILE A 305 -5.06 -10.47 -12.75
C ILE A 305 -4.30 -9.41 -13.55
N ILE A 306 -4.85 -8.19 -13.67
CA ILE A 306 -4.17 -7.08 -14.35
C ILE A 306 -2.83 -6.80 -13.67
N THR A 307 -2.80 -6.71 -12.35
CA THR A 307 -1.56 -6.48 -11.59
C THR A 307 -0.54 -7.60 -11.82
N ALA A 308 -0.96 -8.87 -11.79
CA ALA A 308 -0.07 -10.00 -12.03
C ALA A 308 0.55 -9.95 -13.44
N ILE A 309 -0.25 -9.67 -14.47
CA ILE A 309 0.24 -9.53 -15.85
C ILE A 309 1.22 -8.35 -15.95
N LEU A 310 0.90 -7.21 -15.35
CA LEU A 310 1.78 -6.04 -15.37
C LEU A 310 3.08 -6.27 -14.59
N CYS A 311 3.06 -7.04 -13.51
CA CYS A 311 4.28 -7.46 -12.82
C CYS A 311 5.16 -8.36 -13.71
N LEU A 312 4.58 -9.28 -14.48
CA LEU A 312 5.34 -10.10 -15.44
C LEU A 312 5.92 -9.23 -16.56
N ILE A 313 5.15 -8.30 -17.11
CA ILE A 313 5.63 -7.33 -18.11
C ILE A 313 6.78 -6.49 -17.54
N ALA A 314 6.66 -6.04 -16.29
CA ALA A 314 7.71 -5.27 -15.62
C ALA A 314 9.00 -6.07 -15.43
N LEU A 315 8.92 -7.38 -15.12
CA LEU A 315 10.11 -8.25 -15.07
C LEU A 315 10.78 -8.39 -16.46
N MET A 316 10.00 -8.41 -17.54
CA MET A 316 10.56 -8.42 -18.91
C MET A 316 11.14 -7.06 -19.32
N ALA A 317 10.72 -5.98 -18.65
CA ALA A 317 11.13 -4.60 -18.95
C ALA A 317 12.45 -4.20 -18.27
N MET A 318 13.03 -5.07 -17.45
CA MET A 318 14.34 -4.86 -16.79
C MET A 318 15.49 -5.16 -17.75
#